data_bbd1182b667f8bedea77e9be3183486e
#
_entry.id   bbd1182b667f8bedea77e9be3183486e
#
_cell.length_a   1.000
_cell.length_b   1.000
_cell.length_c   1.000
_cell.angle_alpha   90.00
_cell.angle_beta   90.00
_cell.angle_gamma   90.00
#
_symmetry.space_group_name_H-M   'P 1'
#
loop_
_entity.id
_entity.type
_entity.pdbx_description
1 polymer ?
#
loop_
_entity_poly.entity_id
_entity_poly.type
_entity_poly.pdbx_seq_one_letter_code
_entity_poly.pdbx_strand_id
1 'polypeptide(L)'
;MSAPAISIQNLTKIYPIPFKREKVVAVQDLSLAVEPGQVYGLLGPNGSGKSTTMKIVLGLVSPTAGKTEIFGRDSRTVESREDVGFLPENPYFYKFLTGSETLHFYGKICGLTGAKLRERTRELLALVGLENAADRRIGGYSKGMLQRIGLAQAMVQEPRLLVLDEPTAGVDPAGSREIRDLILDFKKRGITVLLCSHLLGQVQEICDRIGILHQGVLVREGKLDDLISIESQTELILENATPELLAEIQAAVAKSQARVVEQRKPQTTLERYFLEVTQKP
;
A
#
# COMPACT_ATOMS: atom_id res chain seq x y z
N MET A 1 -7.66 -24.20 -7.35
CA MET A 1 -7.52 -22.80 -6.85
C MET A 1 -6.04 -22.50 -6.75
N SER A 2 -5.57 -21.38 -7.23
CA SER A 2 -4.17 -20.94 -7.07
C SER A 2 -3.91 -20.67 -5.59
N ALA A 3 -2.67 -20.92 -5.15
CA ALA A 3 -2.28 -20.56 -3.78
C ALA A 3 -2.38 -19.03 -3.58
N PRO A 4 -2.79 -18.54 -2.39
CA PRO A 4 -2.79 -17.11 -2.09
C PRO A 4 -1.36 -16.54 -2.22
N ALA A 5 -1.26 -15.26 -2.55
CA ALA A 5 0.03 -14.58 -2.63
C ALA A 5 0.71 -14.51 -1.26
N ILE A 6 -0.08 -14.29 -0.20
CA ILE A 6 0.36 -14.38 1.20
C ILE A 6 -0.65 -15.20 1.96
N SER A 7 -0.18 -16.18 2.75
CA SER A 7 -0.97 -16.91 3.73
C SER A 7 -0.34 -16.77 5.10
N ILE A 8 -1.11 -16.30 6.07
CA ILE A 8 -0.72 -16.20 7.49
C ILE A 8 -1.68 -17.07 8.29
N GLN A 9 -1.15 -17.97 9.11
CA GLN A 9 -1.94 -18.94 9.90
C GLN A 9 -1.48 -18.93 11.35
N ASN A 10 -2.40 -18.51 12.26
CA ASN A 10 -2.25 -18.48 13.73
C ASN A 10 -0.92 -17.83 14.16
N LEU A 11 -0.53 -16.74 13.45
CA LEU A 11 0.74 -16.07 13.66
C LEU A 11 0.78 -15.38 15.03
N THR A 12 1.77 -15.74 15.83
CA THR A 12 2.03 -15.11 17.13
C THR A 12 3.50 -14.68 17.19
N LYS A 13 3.73 -13.45 17.65
CA LYS A 13 5.06 -12.93 17.92
C LYS A 13 5.15 -12.27 19.27
N ILE A 14 6.06 -12.79 20.08
CA ILE A 14 6.34 -12.31 21.44
C ILE A 14 7.81 -11.88 21.48
N TYR A 15 8.07 -10.67 21.94
CA TYR A 15 9.42 -10.16 22.21
C TYR A 15 9.70 -10.16 23.71
N PRO A 16 10.79 -10.76 24.17
CA PRO A 16 11.24 -10.61 25.56
C PRO A 16 11.72 -9.17 25.77
N ILE A 17 11.41 -8.57 26.93
CA ILE A 17 12.00 -7.29 27.33
C ILE A 17 13.32 -7.59 28.02
N PRO A 18 14.46 -7.07 27.52
CA PRO A 18 15.75 -7.26 28.15
C PRO A 18 15.72 -6.83 29.63
N PHE A 19 16.31 -7.64 30.50
CA PHE A 19 16.41 -7.38 31.94
C PHE A 19 15.07 -7.34 32.73
N LYS A 20 13.93 -7.66 32.09
CA LYS A 20 12.61 -7.77 32.74
C LYS A 20 12.01 -9.14 32.47
N ARG A 21 11.18 -9.63 33.43
CA ARG A 21 10.38 -10.85 33.21
C ARG A 21 9.16 -10.64 32.29
N GLU A 22 8.90 -9.38 31.93
CA GLU A 22 7.80 -8.98 31.06
C GLU A 22 8.10 -9.32 29.60
N LYS A 23 7.04 -9.56 28.85
CA LYS A 23 7.06 -9.84 27.40
C LYS A 23 6.10 -8.92 26.69
N VAL A 24 6.44 -8.49 25.48
CA VAL A 24 5.55 -7.74 24.59
C VAL A 24 4.98 -8.69 23.56
N VAL A 25 3.67 -8.86 23.55
CA VAL A 25 2.96 -9.57 22.50
C VAL A 25 2.74 -8.60 21.37
N ALA A 26 3.54 -8.70 20.32
CA ALA A 26 3.47 -7.79 19.15
C ALA A 26 2.41 -8.22 18.14
N VAL A 27 2.16 -9.54 18.01
CA VAL A 27 1.11 -10.14 17.18
C VAL A 27 0.58 -11.35 17.91
N GLN A 28 -0.74 -11.52 17.92
CA GLN A 28 -1.42 -12.61 18.62
C GLN A 28 -2.44 -13.26 17.69
N ASP A 29 -2.23 -14.55 17.42
CA ASP A 29 -3.13 -15.44 16.68
C ASP A 29 -3.70 -14.84 15.38
N LEU A 30 -2.82 -14.14 14.61
CA LEU A 30 -3.20 -13.50 13.38
C LEU A 30 -3.33 -14.52 12.25
N SER A 31 -4.49 -14.56 11.61
CA SER A 31 -4.72 -15.34 10.39
C SER A 31 -5.34 -14.45 9.33
N LEU A 32 -4.74 -14.41 8.13
CA LEU A 32 -5.27 -13.70 6.96
C LEU A 32 -4.70 -14.29 5.66
N ALA A 33 -5.36 -14.01 4.55
CA ALA A 33 -4.90 -14.37 3.21
C ALA A 33 -4.98 -13.17 2.26
N VAL A 34 -3.93 -13.01 1.43
CA VAL A 34 -3.89 -12.01 0.36
C VAL A 34 -3.93 -12.75 -0.97
N GLU A 35 -4.94 -12.48 -1.78
CA GLU A 35 -5.10 -13.14 -3.07
C GLU A 35 -4.20 -12.50 -4.15
N PRO A 36 -3.77 -13.27 -5.18
CA PRO A 36 -2.98 -12.72 -6.28
C PRO A 36 -3.68 -11.57 -7.01
N GLY A 37 -2.91 -10.52 -7.32
CA GLY A 37 -3.36 -9.38 -8.12
C GLY A 37 -4.20 -8.35 -7.38
N GLN A 38 -4.40 -8.48 -6.05
CA GLN A 38 -5.10 -7.47 -5.25
C GLN A 38 -4.15 -6.54 -4.49
N VAL A 39 -4.65 -5.37 -4.12
CA VAL A 39 -4.04 -4.49 -3.14
C VAL A 39 -4.71 -4.74 -1.78
N TYR A 40 -3.94 -5.26 -0.83
CA TYR A 40 -4.39 -5.52 0.53
C TYR A 40 -3.78 -4.52 1.50
N GLY A 41 -4.62 -3.78 2.23
CA GLY A 41 -4.20 -2.83 3.25
C GLY A 41 -4.18 -3.43 4.64
N LEU A 42 -3.02 -3.45 5.30
CA LEU A 42 -2.91 -3.79 6.72
C LEU A 42 -2.86 -2.51 7.54
N LEU A 43 -3.96 -2.20 8.23
CA LEU A 43 -4.19 -0.93 8.90
C LEU A 43 -4.07 -1.05 10.41
N GLY A 44 -3.82 0.06 11.07
CA GLY A 44 -3.83 0.15 12.53
C GLY A 44 -2.91 1.25 13.05
N PRO A 45 -3.07 1.65 14.30
CA PRO A 45 -2.20 2.65 14.94
C PRO A 45 -0.74 2.17 15.05
N ASN A 46 0.16 3.09 15.40
CA ASN A 46 1.54 2.72 15.68
C ASN A 46 1.59 1.72 16.85
N GLY A 47 2.45 0.70 16.72
CA GLY A 47 2.55 -0.37 17.71
C GLY A 47 1.48 -1.45 17.62
N SER A 48 0.56 -1.42 16.64
CA SER A 48 -0.49 -2.46 16.49
C SER A 48 0.00 -3.79 15.94
N GLY A 49 1.27 -3.93 15.52
CA GLY A 49 1.84 -5.17 15.01
C GLY A 49 2.06 -5.22 13.49
N LYS A 50 1.67 -4.19 12.71
CA LYS A 50 1.80 -4.14 11.24
C LYS A 50 3.22 -4.45 10.75
N SER A 51 4.19 -3.65 11.17
CA SER A 51 5.60 -3.83 10.74
C SER A 51 6.20 -5.14 11.25
N THR A 52 5.75 -5.66 12.40
CA THR A 52 6.15 -6.99 12.88
C THR A 52 5.61 -8.08 11.96
N THR A 53 4.32 -8.04 11.62
CA THR A 53 3.68 -8.98 10.69
C THR A 53 4.39 -8.96 9.34
N MET A 54 4.62 -7.77 8.79
CA MET A 54 5.32 -7.59 7.52
C MET A 54 6.73 -8.18 7.55
N LYS A 55 7.52 -7.90 8.60
CA LYS A 55 8.88 -8.46 8.75
C LYS A 55 8.88 -9.98 8.84
N ILE A 56 7.84 -10.59 9.43
CA ILE A 56 7.70 -12.06 9.48
C ILE A 56 7.34 -12.59 8.10
N VAL A 57 6.41 -11.97 7.37
CA VAL A 57 6.08 -12.33 5.99
C VAL A 57 7.32 -12.25 5.08
N LEU A 58 8.17 -11.25 5.27
CA LEU A 58 9.43 -11.11 4.54
C LEU A 58 10.55 -12.07 5.02
N GLY A 59 10.29 -12.92 6.03
CA GLY A 59 11.29 -13.81 6.59
C GLY A 59 12.44 -13.11 7.33
N LEU A 60 12.28 -11.82 7.64
CA LEU A 60 13.28 -11.02 8.37
C LEU A 60 13.23 -11.26 9.88
N VAL A 61 12.11 -11.75 10.38
CA VAL A 61 11.89 -12.07 11.80
C VAL A 61 11.15 -13.40 11.89
N SER A 62 11.64 -14.33 12.71
CA SER A 62 10.97 -15.60 12.94
C SER A 62 9.74 -15.41 13.84
N PRO A 63 8.60 -16.06 13.56
CA PRO A 63 7.45 -16.08 14.44
C PRO A 63 7.76 -16.83 15.75
N THR A 64 6.98 -16.57 16.80
CA THR A 64 7.01 -17.38 18.03
C THR A 64 6.13 -18.61 17.87
N ALA A 65 4.99 -18.49 17.15
CA ALA A 65 4.11 -19.59 16.76
C ALA A 65 3.40 -19.26 15.45
N GLY A 66 2.80 -20.25 14.82
CA GLY A 66 2.14 -20.11 13.53
C GLY A 66 3.11 -20.17 12.34
N LYS A 67 2.58 -19.93 11.14
CA LYS A 67 3.35 -19.96 9.90
C LYS A 67 2.90 -18.89 8.93
N THR A 68 3.83 -18.51 8.04
CA THR A 68 3.58 -17.60 6.92
C THR A 68 4.13 -18.19 5.64
N GLU A 69 3.38 -18.04 4.57
CA GLU A 69 3.75 -18.55 3.24
C GLU A 69 3.59 -17.43 2.20
N ILE A 70 4.46 -17.41 1.20
CA ILE A 70 4.38 -16.56 0.02
C ILE A 70 4.25 -17.47 -1.20
N PHE A 71 3.15 -17.35 -1.96
CA PHE A 71 2.82 -18.23 -3.09
C PHE A 71 2.97 -19.72 -2.75
N GLY A 72 2.57 -20.12 -1.53
CA GLY A 72 2.64 -21.50 -1.04
C GLY A 72 4.03 -21.97 -0.57
N ARG A 73 5.04 -21.09 -0.55
CA ARG A 73 6.39 -21.37 -0.03
C ARG A 73 6.54 -20.78 1.37
N ASP A 74 7.20 -21.49 2.28
CA ASP A 74 7.51 -20.98 3.63
C ASP A 74 8.29 -19.66 3.53
N SER A 75 7.79 -18.59 4.13
CA SER A 75 8.37 -17.26 4.05
C SER A 75 9.80 -17.15 4.63
N ARG A 76 10.22 -18.14 5.42
CA ARG A 76 11.59 -18.22 5.99
C ARG A 76 12.63 -18.64 4.96
N THR A 77 12.23 -19.23 3.84
CA THR A 77 13.15 -19.68 2.79
C THR A 77 13.57 -18.52 1.89
N VAL A 78 14.73 -18.65 1.25
CA VAL A 78 15.23 -17.64 0.29
C VAL A 78 14.34 -17.61 -0.96
N GLU A 79 13.96 -18.79 -1.42
CA GLU A 79 13.16 -19.00 -2.64
C GLU A 79 11.79 -18.33 -2.59
N SER A 80 11.22 -18.17 -1.38
CA SER A 80 9.94 -17.47 -1.20
C SER A 80 10.04 -15.98 -1.51
N ARG A 81 11.24 -15.40 -1.44
CA ARG A 81 11.49 -13.96 -1.61
C ARG A 81 11.94 -13.57 -3.01
N GLU A 82 12.20 -14.54 -3.90
CA GLU A 82 12.62 -14.27 -5.28
C GLU A 82 11.62 -13.41 -6.05
N ASP A 83 10.32 -13.62 -5.77
CA ASP A 83 9.20 -12.90 -6.40
C ASP A 83 8.71 -11.69 -5.58
N VAL A 84 9.49 -11.22 -4.57
CA VAL A 84 9.06 -10.17 -3.63
C VAL A 84 9.90 -8.91 -3.79
N GLY A 85 9.24 -7.78 -4.01
CA GLY A 85 9.82 -6.44 -3.85
C GLY A 85 9.41 -5.83 -2.51
N PHE A 86 10.32 -5.12 -1.86
CA PHE A 86 10.07 -4.49 -0.57
C PHE A 86 10.48 -3.01 -0.56
N LEU A 87 9.57 -2.16 -0.10
CA LEU A 87 9.81 -0.75 0.20
C LEU A 87 9.60 -0.53 1.71
N PRO A 88 10.64 -0.26 2.49
CA PRO A 88 10.51 0.15 3.89
C PRO A 88 10.01 1.60 4.02
N GLU A 89 9.44 1.97 5.16
CA GLU A 89 8.97 3.32 5.47
C GLU A 89 10.03 4.40 5.20
N ASN A 90 11.27 4.13 5.58
CA ASN A 90 12.41 5.01 5.38
C ASN A 90 13.49 4.28 4.58
N PRO A 91 13.42 4.28 3.23
CA PRO A 91 14.42 3.63 2.40
C PRO A 91 15.77 4.32 2.58
N TYR A 92 16.81 3.51 2.80
CA TYR A 92 18.16 4.00 2.96
C TYR A 92 18.98 3.79 1.69
N PHE A 93 19.46 4.88 1.11
CA PHE A 93 20.30 4.88 -0.08
C PHE A 93 21.62 5.59 0.16
N TYR A 94 22.64 5.23 -0.62
CA TYR A 94 23.91 5.95 -0.63
C TYR A 94 23.71 7.33 -1.25
N LYS A 95 23.78 8.39 -0.42
CA LYS A 95 23.46 9.78 -0.81
C LYS A 95 24.37 10.35 -1.91
N PHE A 96 25.56 9.78 -2.09
CA PHE A 96 26.53 10.19 -3.10
C PHE A 96 26.25 9.58 -4.48
N LEU A 97 25.48 8.49 -4.57
CA LEU A 97 25.07 7.91 -5.84
C LEU A 97 23.96 8.74 -6.50
N THR A 98 23.92 8.73 -7.82
CA THR A 98 22.79 9.25 -8.60
C THR A 98 21.63 8.24 -8.61
N GLY A 99 20.45 8.65 -9.11
CA GLY A 99 19.30 7.75 -9.27
C GLY A 99 19.64 6.58 -10.19
N SER A 100 20.31 6.85 -11.31
CA SER A 100 20.76 5.84 -12.26
C SER A 100 21.76 4.87 -11.65
N GLU A 101 22.80 5.39 -10.96
CA GLU A 101 23.80 4.57 -10.29
C GLU A 101 23.19 3.70 -9.18
N THR A 102 22.19 4.23 -8.46
CA THR A 102 21.48 3.49 -7.42
C THR A 102 20.75 2.28 -8.00
N LEU A 103 19.95 2.46 -9.05
CA LEU A 103 19.26 1.33 -9.69
C LEU A 103 20.24 0.36 -10.37
N HIS A 104 21.34 0.87 -10.92
CA HIS A 104 22.42 0.05 -11.46
C HIS A 104 23.06 -0.83 -10.38
N PHE A 105 23.31 -0.27 -9.21
CA PHE A 105 23.85 -0.99 -8.05
C PHE A 105 22.93 -2.15 -7.62
N TYR A 106 21.64 -1.86 -7.40
CA TYR A 106 20.67 -2.91 -7.02
C TYR A 106 20.44 -3.92 -8.14
N GLY A 107 20.41 -3.49 -9.39
CA GLY A 107 20.29 -4.40 -10.54
C GLY A 107 21.46 -5.40 -10.61
N LYS A 108 22.70 -4.95 -10.33
CA LYS A 108 23.85 -5.85 -10.23
C LYS A 108 23.74 -6.85 -9.08
N ILE A 109 23.27 -6.42 -7.91
CA ILE A 109 23.01 -7.32 -6.77
C ILE A 109 21.99 -8.40 -7.17
N CYS A 110 20.99 -8.03 -7.97
CA CYS A 110 19.97 -8.94 -8.50
C CYS A 110 20.46 -9.76 -9.74
N GLY A 111 21.75 -9.71 -10.07
CA GLY A 111 22.36 -10.51 -11.15
C GLY A 111 22.18 -9.93 -12.56
N LEU A 112 21.62 -8.73 -12.72
CA LEU A 112 21.53 -8.08 -14.03
C LEU A 112 22.88 -7.54 -14.47
N THR A 113 23.22 -7.68 -15.75
CA THR A 113 24.50 -7.23 -16.31
C THR A 113 24.34 -6.65 -17.71
N GLY A 114 25.35 -5.91 -18.16
CA GLY A 114 25.49 -5.48 -19.56
C GLY A 114 24.33 -4.61 -20.08
N ALA A 115 23.84 -4.92 -21.26
CA ALA A 115 22.75 -4.17 -21.93
C ALA A 115 21.43 -4.28 -21.16
N LYS A 116 21.10 -5.48 -20.64
CA LYS A 116 19.88 -5.75 -19.89
C LYS A 116 19.79 -4.89 -18.62
N LEU A 117 20.90 -4.70 -17.90
CA LEU A 117 20.95 -3.83 -16.73
C LEU A 117 20.70 -2.35 -17.10
N ARG A 118 21.31 -1.86 -18.19
CA ARG A 118 21.10 -0.49 -18.65
C ARG A 118 19.66 -0.21 -19.11
N GLU A 119 19.07 -1.17 -19.82
CA GLU A 119 17.68 -1.10 -20.27
C GLU A 119 16.74 -1.08 -19.07
N ARG A 120 16.89 -2.04 -18.16
CA ARG A 120 16.07 -2.10 -16.94
C ARG A 120 16.17 -0.85 -16.08
N THR A 121 17.37 -0.28 -15.93
CA THR A 121 17.56 0.99 -15.21
C THR A 121 16.74 2.13 -15.84
N ARG A 122 16.76 2.26 -17.18
CA ARG A 122 15.98 3.29 -17.90
C ARG A 122 14.48 3.08 -17.75
N GLU A 123 14.00 1.85 -17.95
CA GLU A 123 12.59 1.48 -17.75
C GLU A 123 12.10 1.83 -16.36
N LEU A 124 12.88 1.52 -15.32
CA LEU A 124 12.50 1.77 -13.95
C LEU A 124 12.48 3.26 -13.62
N LEU A 125 13.42 4.05 -14.13
CA LEU A 125 13.40 5.52 -13.99
C LEU A 125 12.17 6.12 -14.67
N ALA A 126 11.85 5.67 -15.88
CA ALA A 126 10.64 6.08 -16.61
C ALA A 126 9.38 5.69 -15.85
N LEU A 127 9.31 4.45 -15.36
CA LEU A 127 8.17 3.93 -14.60
C LEU A 127 7.81 4.82 -13.41
N VAL A 128 8.82 5.35 -12.71
CA VAL A 128 8.60 6.17 -11.51
C VAL A 128 8.72 7.69 -11.77
N GLY A 129 8.80 8.12 -13.04
CA GLY A 129 8.87 9.53 -13.43
C GLY A 129 10.11 10.26 -12.92
N LEU A 130 11.28 9.59 -12.93
CA LEU A 130 12.54 10.14 -12.45
C LEU A 130 13.62 10.24 -13.55
N GLU A 131 13.26 10.17 -14.84
CA GLU A 131 14.20 10.28 -15.96
C GLU A 131 14.99 11.59 -15.90
N ASN A 132 14.30 12.70 -15.67
CA ASN A 132 14.92 14.04 -15.61
C ASN A 132 15.81 14.25 -14.36
N ALA A 133 15.73 13.33 -13.40
CA ALA A 133 16.52 13.35 -12.17
C ALA A 133 17.51 12.19 -12.09
N ALA A 134 17.63 11.39 -13.16
CA ALA A 134 18.45 10.18 -13.19
C ALA A 134 19.89 10.41 -12.77
N ASP A 135 20.50 11.52 -13.21
CA ASP A 135 21.90 11.89 -12.94
C ASP A 135 22.08 12.79 -11.72
N ARG A 136 20.97 13.16 -11.05
CA ARG A 136 21.01 13.90 -9.79
C ARG A 136 21.34 12.95 -8.64
N ARG A 137 22.23 13.38 -7.72
CA ARG A 137 22.57 12.59 -6.53
C ARG A 137 21.36 12.39 -5.60
N ILE A 138 21.22 11.19 -5.05
CA ILE A 138 20.14 10.80 -4.11
C ILE A 138 20.06 11.76 -2.90
N GLY A 139 21.20 12.27 -2.42
CA GLY A 139 21.22 13.24 -1.32
C GLY A 139 20.49 14.56 -1.61
N GLY A 140 20.16 14.85 -2.87
CA GLY A 140 19.35 15.99 -3.28
C GLY A 140 17.91 15.66 -3.63
N TYR A 141 17.46 14.40 -3.46
CA TYR A 141 16.08 14.00 -3.73
C TYR A 141 15.13 14.48 -2.63
N SER A 142 13.91 14.87 -3.01
CA SER A 142 12.80 15.07 -2.06
C SER A 142 12.35 13.74 -1.46
N LYS A 143 11.56 13.78 -0.39
CA LYS A 143 11.03 12.55 0.21
C LYS A 143 10.18 11.75 -0.78
N GLY A 144 9.34 12.39 -1.59
CA GLY A 144 8.57 11.73 -2.64
C GLY A 144 9.47 11.11 -3.71
N MET A 145 10.56 11.75 -4.12
CA MET A 145 11.55 11.16 -5.03
C MET A 145 12.25 9.96 -4.40
N LEU A 146 12.56 10.00 -3.10
CA LEU A 146 13.16 8.86 -2.38
C LEU A 146 12.20 7.66 -2.31
N GLN A 147 10.92 7.89 -2.10
CA GLN A 147 9.92 6.82 -2.15
C GLN A 147 9.77 6.24 -3.55
N ARG A 148 9.73 7.09 -4.59
CA ARG A 148 9.63 6.64 -5.98
C ARG A 148 10.86 5.84 -6.43
N ILE A 149 12.07 6.27 -6.11
CA ILE A 149 13.27 5.47 -6.43
C ILE A 149 13.31 4.17 -5.62
N GLY A 150 12.73 4.14 -4.40
CA GLY A 150 12.54 2.94 -3.59
C GLY A 150 11.55 1.96 -4.23
N LEU A 151 10.45 2.45 -4.80
CA LEU A 151 9.54 1.63 -5.61
C LEU A 151 10.24 1.06 -6.85
N ALA A 152 11.03 1.87 -7.55
CA ALA A 152 11.84 1.40 -8.67
C ALA A 152 12.83 0.30 -8.25
N GLN A 153 13.49 0.46 -7.11
CA GLN A 153 14.39 -0.55 -6.55
C GLN A 153 13.63 -1.84 -6.21
N ALA A 154 12.45 -1.75 -5.59
CA ALA A 154 11.62 -2.90 -5.28
C ALA A 154 11.15 -3.65 -6.54
N MET A 155 11.07 -2.96 -7.69
CA MET A 155 10.66 -3.50 -8.98
C MET A 155 11.82 -4.09 -9.82
N VAL A 156 13.06 -4.06 -9.35
CA VAL A 156 14.24 -4.47 -10.14
C VAL A 156 14.12 -5.89 -10.71
N GLN A 157 13.62 -6.83 -9.90
CA GLN A 157 13.49 -8.26 -10.23
C GLN A 157 12.13 -8.65 -10.82
N GLU A 158 11.29 -7.69 -11.22
CA GLU A 158 9.93 -7.97 -11.73
C GLU A 158 9.09 -8.80 -10.76
N PRO A 159 8.94 -8.35 -9.50
CA PRO A 159 8.29 -9.15 -8.48
C PRO A 159 6.80 -9.36 -8.79
N ARG A 160 6.26 -10.48 -8.30
CA ARG A 160 4.82 -10.78 -8.30
C ARG A 160 4.10 -10.24 -7.08
N LEU A 161 4.86 -9.92 -6.01
CA LEU A 161 4.37 -9.35 -4.75
C LEU A 161 5.21 -8.14 -4.36
N LEU A 162 4.55 -7.01 -4.11
CA LEU A 162 5.14 -5.84 -3.48
C LEU A 162 4.68 -5.73 -2.03
N VAL A 163 5.62 -5.53 -1.13
CA VAL A 163 5.36 -5.25 0.30
C VAL A 163 5.81 -3.82 0.57
N LEU A 164 4.87 -2.94 0.95
CA LEU A 164 5.10 -1.50 1.08
C LEU A 164 4.80 -1.06 2.52
N ASP A 165 5.79 -0.49 3.21
CA ASP A 165 5.63 0.04 4.56
C ASP A 165 5.51 1.56 4.50
N GLU A 166 4.31 2.09 4.76
CA GLU A 166 4.00 3.53 4.80
C GLU A 166 4.51 4.30 3.56
N PRO A 167 4.23 3.88 2.32
CA PRO A 167 4.90 4.40 1.11
C PRO A 167 4.68 5.89 0.86
N THR A 168 3.67 6.50 1.46
CA THR A 168 3.30 7.91 1.28
C THR A 168 3.54 8.76 2.54
N ALA A 169 4.05 8.17 3.63
CA ALA A 169 4.24 8.88 4.89
C ALA A 169 5.20 10.07 4.76
N GLY A 170 4.70 11.27 5.09
CA GLY A 170 5.47 12.52 5.06
C GLY A 170 5.86 13.00 3.66
N VAL A 171 5.19 12.50 2.62
CA VAL A 171 5.25 13.01 1.25
C VAL A 171 4.17 14.08 1.09
N ASP A 172 4.42 15.09 0.28
CA ASP A 172 3.42 16.11 -0.03
C ASP A 172 2.22 15.53 -0.81
N PRO A 173 1.08 16.23 -0.90
CA PRO A 173 -0.11 15.70 -1.55
C PRO A 173 0.09 15.29 -3.01
N ALA A 174 0.87 16.06 -3.79
CA ALA A 174 1.13 15.75 -5.20
C ALA A 174 1.97 14.47 -5.34
N GLY A 175 3.08 14.37 -4.60
CA GLY A 175 3.92 13.17 -4.57
C GLY A 175 3.19 11.94 -4.02
N SER A 176 2.31 12.12 -3.04
CA SER A 176 1.47 11.03 -2.50
C SER A 176 0.53 10.49 -3.56
N ARG A 177 -0.07 11.36 -4.37
CA ARG A 177 -0.92 10.95 -5.51
C ARG A 177 -0.11 10.17 -6.56
N GLU A 178 1.07 10.66 -6.94
CA GLU A 178 1.95 9.97 -7.89
C GLU A 178 2.29 8.53 -7.39
N ILE A 179 2.58 8.37 -6.10
CA ILE A 179 2.84 7.06 -5.50
C ILE A 179 1.59 6.16 -5.54
N ARG A 180 0.40 6.70 -5.23
CA ARG A 180 -0.86 5.96 -5.33
C ARG A 180 -1.13 5.50 -6.76
N ASP A 181 -0.95 6.38 -7.74
CA ASP A 181 -1.13 6.07 -9.16
C ASP A 181 -0.18 4.95 -9.61
N LEU A 182 1.08 4.96 -9.15
CA LEU A 182 2.04 3.87 -9.37
C LEU A 182 1.57 2.54 -8.77
N ILE A 183 1.04 2.55 -7.54
CA ILE A 183 0.51 1.33 -6.89
C ILE A 183 -0.67 0.76 -7.69
N LEU A 184 -1.58 1.62 -8.15
CA LEU A 184 -2.70 1.20 -9.01
C LEU A 184 -2.23 0.66 -10.36
N ASP A 185 -1.15 1.23 -10.93
CA ASP A 185 -0.56 0.72 -12.16
C ASP A 185 0.10 -0.65 -11.97
N PHE A 186 0.78 -0.87 -10.85
CA PHE A 186 1.29 -2.20 -10.49
C PHE A 186 0.17 -3.24 -10.36
N LYS A 187 -0.95 -2.89 -9.73
CA LYS A 187 -2.14 -3.74 -9.67
C LYS A 187 -2.67 -4.09 -11.06
N LYS A 188 -2.79 -3.11 -11.98
CA LYS A 188 -3.23 -3.34 -13.37
C LYS A 188 -2.32 -4.30 -14.12
N ARG A 189 -1.03 -4.36 -13.77
CA ARG A 189 -0.06 -5.32 -14.30
C ARG A 189 -0.13 -6.69 -13.64
N GLY A 190 -1.09 -6.92 -12.73
CA GLY A 190 -1.29 -8.18 -12.02
C GLY A 190 -0.36 -8.40 -10.83
N ILE A 191 0.36 -7.37 -10.38
CA ILE A 191 1.23 -7.45 -9.21
C ILE A 191 0.36 -7.34 -7.96
N THR A 192 0.57 -8.26 -7.02
CA THR A 192 -0.07 -8.22 -5.70
C THR A 192 0.63 -7.20 -4.82
N VAL A 193 -0.12 -6.44 -4.03
CA VAL A 193 0.46 -5.45 -3.11
C VAL A 193 -0.05 -5.68 -1.69
N LEU A 194 0.87 -5.87 -0.75
CA LEU A 194 0.59 -5.74 0.69
C LEU A 194 1.06 -4.36 1.14
N LEU A 195 0.14 -3.52 1.57
CA LEU A 195 0.39 -2.16 2.02
C LEU A 195 0.15 -2.03 3.52
N CYS A 196 1.14 -1.57 4.29
CA CYS A 196 0.91 -1.12 5.66
C CYS A 196 0.77 0.40 5.67
N SER A 197 -0.32 0.90 6.27
CA SER A 197 -0.50 2.33 6.43
C SER A 197 -1.39 2.67 7.65
N HIS A 198 -1.24 3.89 8.14
CA HIS A 198 -2.14 4.53 9.09
C HIS A 198 -2.97 5.67 8.46
N LEU A 199 -2.73 5.97 7.17
CA LEU A 199 -3.38 7.05 6.42
C LEU A 199 -4.64 6.54 5.72
N LEU A 200 -5.77 6.51 6.45
CA LEU A 200 -7.02 5.87 6.02
C LEU A 200 -7.57 6.37 4.69
N GLY A 201 -7.52 7.70 4.45
CA GLY A 201 -8.02 8.28 3.19
C GLY A 201 -7.28 7.76 1.96
N GLN A 202 -5.97 7.55 2.06
CA GLN A 202 -5.17 7.02 0.95
C GLN A 202 -5.43 5.53 0.70
N VAL A 203 -5.59 4.76 1.78
CA VAL A 203 -5.92 3.33 1.71
C VAL A 203 -7.27 3.13 1.02
N GLN A 204 -8.24 3.99 1.30
CA GLN A 204 -9.57 3.94 0.71
C GLN A 204 -9.56 4.11 -0.82
N GLU A 205 -8.55 4.79 -1.37
CA GLU A 205 -8.45 5.02 -2.82
C GLU A 205 -7.80 3.86 -3.58
N ILE A 206 -7.03 2.98 -2.91
CA ILE A 206 -6.19 1.99 -3.60
C ILE A 206 -6.43 0.54 -3.20
N CYS A 207 -6.94 0.26 -1.99
CA CYS A 207 -7.07 -1.10 -1.48
C CYS A 207 -8.39 -1.76 -1.92
N ASP A 208 -8.32 -3.06 -2.25
CA ASP A 208 -9.49 -3.91 -2.50
C ASP A 208 -10.03 -4.52 -1.21
N ARG A 209 -9.10 -4.91 -0.34
CA ARG A 209 -9.38 -5.51 0.96
C ARG A 209 -8.50 -4.88 2.02
N ILE A 210 -8.99 -4.87 3.24
CA ILE A 210 -8.23 -4.38 4.38
C ILE A 210 -8.35 -5.34 5.57
N GLY A 211 -7.29 -5.36 6.36
CA GLY A 211 -7.26 -5.94 7.69
C GLY A 211 -6.90 -4.87 8.72
N ILE A 212 -7.67 -4.74 9.79
CA ILE A 212 -7.44 -3.75 10.84
C ILE A 212 -6.81 -4.45 12.05
N LEU A 213 -5.55 -4.07 12.34
CA LEU A 213 -4.82 -4.54 13.51
C LEU A 213 -4.96 -3.56 14.68
N HIS A 214 -5.28 -4.09 15.85
CA HIS A 214 -5.27 -3.35 17.11
C HIS A 214 -4.63 -4.21 18.21
N GLN A 215 -3.59 -3.68 18.86
CA GLN A 215 -2.86 -4.39 19.96
C GLN A 215 -2.43 -5.82 19.58
N GLY A 216 -1.95 -6.01 18.36
CA GLY A 216 -1.48 -7.31 17.87
C GLY A 216 -2.56 -8.25 17.36
N VAL A 217 -3.83 -7.90 17.45
CA VAL A 217 -4.97 -8.73 17.03
C VAL A 217 -5.64 -8.16 15.78
N LEU A 218 -6.05 -9.03 14.85
CA LEU A 218 -6.87 -8.67 13.69
C LEU A 218 -8.34 -8.50 14.16
N VAL A 219 -8.80 -7.24 14.23
CA VAL A 219 -10.13 -6.93 14.76
C VAL A 219 -11.22 -6.92 13.70
N ARG A 220 -10.85 -6.66 12.45
CA ARG A 220 -11.76 -6.70 11.28
C ARG A 220 -10.97 -7.00 10.02
N GLU A 221 -11.58 -7.72 9.10
CA GLU A 221 -11.08 -7.99 7.76
C GLU A 221 -12.23 -8.07 6.77
N GLY A 222 -12.04 -7.57 5.56
CA GLY A 222 -13.05 -7.65 4.52
C GLY A 222 -12.70 -6.86 3.27
N LYS A 223 -13.56 -6.91 2.26
CA LYS A 223 -13.50 -5.97 1.15
C LYS A 223 -13.74 -4.56 1.68
N LEU A 224 -13.00 -3.60 1.15
CA LEU A 224 -13.09 -2.22 1.61
C LEU A 224 -14.52 -1.68 1.52
N ASP A 225 -15.14 -1.83 0.35
CA ASP A 225 -16.50 -1.33 0.10
C ASP A 225 -17.53 -1.93 1.09
N ASP A 226 -17.42 -3.24 1.40
CA ASP A 226 -18.32 -3.91 2.33
C ASP A 226 -18.16 -3.39 3.78
N LEU A 227 -16.93 -3.00 4.15
CA LEU A 227 -16.61 -2.54 5.49
C LEU A 227 -17.01 -1.08 5.77
N ILE A 228 -17.03 -0.23 4.72
CA ILE A 228 -17.34 1.19 4.86
C ILE A 228 -18.76 1.54 4.44
N SER A 229 -19.48 0.64 3.75
CA SER A 229 -20.87 0.87 3.35
C SER A 229 -21.81 0.91 4.55
N ILE A 230 -22.73 1.85 4.52
CA ILE A 230 -23.81 1.97 5.52
C ILE A 230 -25.06 1.31 4.90
N GLU A 231 -25.31 0.05 5.24
CA GLU A 231 -26.37 -0.78 4.64
C GLU A 231 -27.76 -0.12 4.65
N SER A 232 -28.03 0.73 5.63
CA SER A 232 -29.33 1.42 5.75
C SER A 232 -29.44 2.70 4.92
N GLN A 233 -28.39 3.08 4.18
CA GLN A 233 -28.34 4.33 3.42
C GLN A 233 -28.00 4.07 1.95
N THR A 234 -28.62 4.88 1.09
CA THR A 234 -28.30 4.94 -0.34
C THR A 234 -27.94 6.37 -0.70
N GLU A 235 -26.77 6.59 -1.27
CA GLU A 235 -26.35 7.89 -1.81
C GLU A 235 -26.72 7.95 -3.29
N LEU A 236 -27.43 9.02 -3.67
CA LEU A 236 -27.78 9.33 -5.05
C LEU A 236 -27.15 10.67 -5.46
N ILE A 237 -26.22 10.61 -6.42
CA ILE A 237 -25.56 11.79 -6.98
C ILE A 237 -26.21 12.13 -8.31
N LEU A 238 -26.76 13.33 -8.43
CA LEU A 238 -27.43 13.83 -9.63
C LEU A 238 -26.61 14.98 -10.25
N GLU A 239 -26.38 14.88 -11.56
CA GLU A 239 -25.82 15.98 -12.33
C GLU A 239 -26.95 16.77 -13.00
N ASN A 240 -26.83 18.11 -13.03
CA ASN A 240 -27.80 19.01 -13.67
C ASN A 240 -29.24 18.86 -13.15
N ALA A 241 -29.40 18.48 -11.86
CA ALA A 241 -30.71 18.37 -11.26
C ALA A 241 -31.40 19.73 -11.16
N THR A 242 -32.65 19.82 -11.72
CA THR A 242 -33.47 21.01 -11.57
C THR A 242 -34.20 21.03 -10.23
N PRO A 243 -34.65 22.22 -9.73
CA PRO A 243 -35.45 22.31 -8.51
C PRO A 243 -36.71 21.45 -8.56
N GLU A 244 -37.36 21.36 -9.73
CA GLU A 244 -38.56 20.57 -9.96
C GLU A 244 -38.29 19.08 -9.77
N LEU A 245 -37.21 18.55 -10.36
CA LEU A 245 -36.80 17.15 -10.21
C LEU A 245 -36.50 16.83 -8.74
N LEU A 246 -35.82 17.73 -8.04
CA LEU A 246 -35.51 17.51 -6.60
C LEU A 246 -36.80 17.45 -5.76
N ALA A 247 -37.81 18.31 -6.08
CA ALA A 247 -39.11 18.30 -5.42
C ALA A 247 -39.90 17.00 -5.70
N GLU A 248 -39.85 16.47 -6.93
CA GLU A 248 -40.44 15.18 -7.29
C GLU A 248 -39.81 14.01 -6.54
N ILE A 249 -38.46 13.97 -6.45
CA ILE A 249 -37.74 12.95 -5.68
C ILE A 249 -38.14 13.03 -4.20
N GLN A 250 -38.16 14.20 -3.60
CA GLN A 250 -38.58 14.38 -2.20
C GLN A 250 -40.05 13.93 -1.99
N ALA A 251 -40.96 14.26 -2.90
CA ALA A 251 -42.35 13.81 -2.85
C ALA A 251 -42.48 12.28 -2.99
N ALA A 252 -41.67 11.65 -3.84
CA ALA A 252 -41.61 10.19 -3.98
C ALA A 252 -41.08 9.49 -2.71
N VAL A 253 -40.02 10.02 -2.11
CA VAL A 253 -39.46 9.52 -0.85
C VAL A 253 -40.50 9.65 0.29
N ALA A 254 -41.22 10.78 0.38
CA ALA A 254 -42.24 10.99 1.41
C ALA A 254 -43.45 10.03 1.32
N LYS A 255 -43.68 9.41 0.15
CA LYS A 255 -44.71 8.36 -0.03
C LYS A 255 -44.19 6.96 0.35
N SER A 256 -42.94 6.79 0.67
CA SER A 256 -42.30 5.53 1.06
C SER A 256 -42.00 5.52 2.57
N GLN A 257 -41.36 4.42 3.05
CA GLN A 257 -40.85 4.35 4.42
C GLN A 257 -39.44 4.99 4.55
N ALA A 258 -38.85 5.43 3.42
CA ALA A 258 -37.55 6.07 3.42
C ALA A 258 -37.64 7.56 3.84
N ARG A 259 -36.51 8.14 4.20
CA ARG A 259 -36.42 9.59 4.50
C ARG A 259 -35.13 10.15 3.88
N VAL A 260 -35.18 11.39 3.44
CA VAL A 260 -33.96 12.11 3.06
C VAL A 260 -33.19 12.44 4.34
N VAL A 261 -32.01 11.85 4.52
CA VAL A 261 -31.13 12.11 5.67
C VAL A 261 -30.36 13.40 5.47
N GLU A 262 -29.85 13.60 4.24
CA GLU A 262 -29.04 14.76 3.88
C GLU A 262 -29.26 15.13 2.41
N GLN A 263 -29.30 16.43 2.12
CA GLN A 263 -29.26 16.97 0.77
C GLN A 263 -28.16 18.02 0.71
N ARG A 264 -27.10 17.76 -0.05
CA ARG A 264 -25.97 18.66 -0.22
C ARG A 264 -25.43 18.61 -1.64
N LYS A 265 -24.68 19.63 -2.02
CA LYS A 265 -23.82 19.53 -3.22
C LYS A 265 -22.64 18.64 -2.90
N PRO A 266 -22.27 17.71 -3.78
CA PRO A 266 -21.04 16.95 -3.63
C PRO A 266 -19.84 17.88 -3.42
N GLN A 267 -18.99 17.54 -2.49
CA GLN A 267 -17.75 18.27 -2.23
C GLN A 267 -16.57 17.44 -2.69
N THR A 268 -15.62 18.08 -3.37
CA THR A 268 -14.32 17.47 -3.63
C THR A 268 -13.47 17.51 -2.36
N THR A 269 -12.47 16.64 -2.26
CA THR A 269 -11.52 16.73 -1.15
C THR A 269 -10.63 17.96 -1.30
N LEU A 270 -10.15 18.52 -0.18
CA LEU A 270 -9.21 19.64 -0.21
C LEU A 270 -7.94 19.28 -0.98
N GLU A 271 -7.49 18.02 -0.90
CA GLU A 271 -6.36 17.51 -1.65
C GLU A 271 -6.60 17.59 -3.16
N ARG A 272 -7.75 17.11 -3.63
CA ARG A 272 -8.11 17.18 -5.06
C ARG A 272 -8.23 18.63 -5.54
N TYR A 273 -8.86 19.49 -4.76
CA TYR A 273 -8.97 20.92 -5.07
C TYR A 273 -7.59 21.59 -5.13
N PHE A 274 -6.71 21.31 -4.16
CA PHE A 274 -5.34 21.80 -4.15
C PHE A 274 -4.57 21.39 -5.42
N LEU A 275 -4.67 20.12 -5.82
CA LEU A 275 -4.02 19.63 -7.04
C LEU A 275 -4.58 20.28 -8.31
N GLU A 276 -5.91 20.48 -8.39
CA GLU A 276 -6.54 21.15 -9.53
C GLU A 276 -6.09 22.62 -9.68
N VAL A 277 -5.86 23.32 -8.55
CA VAL A 277 -5.40 24.72 -8.56
C VAL A 277 -3.92 24.87 -8.82
N THR A 278 -3.10 23.92 -8.33
CA THR A 278 -1.63 24.01 -8.43
C THR A 278 -1.06 23.37 -9.69
N GLN A 279 -1.81 22.51 -10.39
CA GLN A 279 -1.39 21.84 -11.64
C GLN A 279 -1.97 22.48 -12.91
N LYS A 280 -2.72 23.58 -12.81
CA LYS A 280 -3.09 24.36 -14.00
C LYS A 280 -1.85 25.10 -14.53
N PRO A 281 -1.54 24.97 -15.85
CA PRO A 281 -0.41 25.65 -16.49
C PRO A 281 -0.58 27.17 -16.45
#